data_e235d909ce17002ff10789bf44065495
#
_entry.id   e235d909ce17002ff10789bf44065495
#
_cell.length_a   1.000
_cell.length_b   1.000
_cell.length_c   1.000
_cell.angle_alpha   90.00
_cell.angle_beta   90.00
_cell.angle_gamma   90.00
#
_symmetry.space_group_name_H-M   'P 1'
#
loop_
_entity.id
_entity.type
_entity.pdbx_description
1 polymer ?
#
loop_
_entity_poly.entity_id
_entity_poly.type
_entity_poly.pdbx_seq_one_letter_code
_entity_poly.pdbx_strand_id
1 'polypeptide(L)'
;MTTTASGQVSTSKTDDRPQAHLGLTLLALSAAGLVVSLQQTVVIPLLPRMIVQLHTDVSGVTWLFTAALLTGAVFTPLLSRFGDMYGKKPMVMVAMTVLIIGSVVCALADTLGVYIIGRSLQGISSAMIPLAIGMIRDTFPRERLVSAIGIVSGTMGVGGTVGLLITGVIANHTTDPHPVFWMTAGLGVVAVVLIQFSAKNNGVRHGGKPDFLGAALLAGLLICLLLGISEGPRWGWTSGSVIGLFAGAVALTVIWVLVELKVAQPLVRLQLLVGPQSLSANIASATLGFALFGSFTLISNFIQTPSDKVGYGLSGSVLSVGLYGIPSAVLMTFFSFNTGKIAAKIGPAYTLAIGSMFAGLSMGWLTFSHDHGYDMIIANILQGTGFGIAYAALGTLAVQHVPMSESGIASGINSLVRTAGGSIAGAITASILSAHVIAHTQVPTVNAYVASFAVLAVGAFAAAAVALGHGLRHNGK
;
A
#
# COMPACT_ATOMS: atom_id res chain seq x y z
N MET A 1 -3.31 -61.87 38.39
CA MET A 1 -2.89 -60.53 38.82
C MET A 1 -2.74 -59.71 37.57
N THR A 2 -3.78 -58.97 37.22
CA THR A 2 -3.89 -58.13 36.04
C THR A 2 -3.82 -56.67 36.53
N THR A 3 -2.73 -56.01 36.20
CA THR A 3 -2.54 -54.57 36.48
C THR A 3 -2.98 -53.73 35.26
N THR A 4 -4.09 -53.05 35.41
CA THR A 4 -4.62 -52.07 34.48
C THR A 4 -3.82 -50.77 34.62
N ALA A 5 -3.08 -50.39 33.58
CA ALA A 5 -2.46 -49.07 33.46
C ALA A 5 -3.51 -48.05 32.97
N SER A 6 -3.92 -47.16 33.84
CA SER A 6 -4.76 -45.99 33.49
C SER A 6 -3.93 -44.96 32.75
N GLY A 7 -4.18 -44.83 31.44
CA GLY A 7 -3.65 -43.75 30.63
C GLY A 7 -4.23 -42.39 31.08
N GLN A 8 -3.38 -41.53 31.62
CA GLN A 8 -3.72 -40.12 31.84
C GLN A 8 -3.83 -39.43 30.46
N VAL A 9 -5.06 -39.08 30.07
CA VAL A 9 -5.31 -38.14 28.99
C VAL A 9 -4.81 -36.77 29.46
N SER A 10 -3.68 -36.37 28.89
CA SER A 10 -3.16 -35.01 29.04
C SER A 10 -4.17 -34.05 28.44
N THR A 11 -4.97 -33.41 29.27
CA THR A 11 -5.80 -32.27 28.89
C THR A 11 -4.86 -31.16 28.43
N SER A 12 -4.93 -30.84 27.12
CA SER A 12 -4.24 -29.71 26.52
C SER A 12 -4.64 -28.45 27.32
N LYS A 13 -3.67 -27.79 27.92
CA LYS A 13 -3.85 -26.47 28.50
C LYS A 13 -4.42 -25.56 27.44
N THR A 14 -5.69 -25.20 27.57
CA THR A 14 -6.29 -24.06 26.87
C THR A 14 -5.42 -22.83 27.16
N ASP A 15 -4.90 -22.23 26.09
CA ASP A 15 -3.99 -21.07 26.13
C ASP A 15 -4.81 -19.86 26.60
N ASP A 16 -4.93 -19.68 27.91
CA ASP A 16 -5.59 -18.55 28.57
C ASP A 16 -4.74 -17.27 28.41
N ARG A 17 -4.49 -16.86 27.17
CA ARG A 17 -3.94 -15.55 26.93
C ARG A 17 -5.04 -14.51 27.13
N PRO A 18 -4.84 -13.50 27.99
CA PRO A 18 -5.88 -12.53 28.26
C PRO A 18 -6.31 -11.85 26.95
N GLN A 19 -7.56 -12.01 26.55
CA GLN A 19 -8.13 -11.45 25.30
C GLN A 19 -7.96 -9.92 25.20
N ALA A 20 -7.87 -9.22 26.33
CA ALA A 20 -7.61 -7.79 26.42
C ALA A 20 -6.29 -7.37 25.77
N HIS A 21 -5.22 -8.17 25.84
CA HIS A 21 -3.94 -7.85 25.23
C HIS A 21 -3.98 -7.94 23.70
N LEU A 22 -4.76 -8.86 23.13
CA LEU A 22 -4.91 -8.99 21.68
C LEU A 22 -5.66 -7.80 21.09
N GLY A 23 -6.71 -7.31 21.74
CA GLY A 23 -7.46 -6.14 21.33
C GLY A 23 -6.61 -4.86 21.33
N LEU A 24 -5.83 -4.66 22.40
CA LEU A 24 -4.91 -3.51 22.48
C LEU A 24 -3.80 -3.57 21.44
N THR A 25 -3.23 -4.76 21.18
CA THR A 25 -2.25 -4.94 20.11
C THR A 25 -2.84 -4.62 18.75
N LEU A 26 -4.06 -5.09 18.47
CA LEU A 26 -4.75 -4.80 17.22
C LEU A 26 -5.02 -3.30 17.06
N LEU A 27 -5.47 -2.63 18.13
CA LEU A 27 -5.69 -1.18 18.14
C LEU A 27 -4.39 -0.41 17.82
N ALA A 28 -3.28 -0.79 18.48
CA ALA A 28 -1.99 -0.14 18.28
C ALA A 28 -1.46 -0.32 16.84
N LEU A 29 -1.57 -1.55 16.28
CA LEU A 29 -1.17 -1.82 14.90
C LEU A 29 -2.08 -1.10 13.90
N SER A 30 -3.37 -0.99 14.19
CA SER A 30 -4.32 -0.24 13.37
C SER A 30 -4.04 1.25 13.40
N ALA A 31 -3.75 1.82 14.57
CA ALA A 31 -3.35 3.22 14.70
C ALA A 31 -2.08 3.52 13.90
N ALA A 32 -1.06 2.66 13.99
CA ALA A 32 0.15 2.81 13.20
C ALA A 32 -0.11 2.69 11.69
N GLY A 33 -0.94 1.72 11.26
CA GLY A 33 -1.35 1.58 9.86
C GLY A 33 -2.09 2.80 9.33
N LEU A 34 -2.95 3.39 10.15
CA LEU A 34 -3.66 4.64 9.82
C LEU A 34 -2.67 5.79 9.62
N VAL A 35 -1.69 5.96 10.52
CA VAL A 35 -0.67 7.03 10.40
C VAL A 35 0.19 6.85 9.16
N VAL A 36 0.62 5.61 8.85
CA VAL A 36 1.39 5.31 7.64
C VAL A 36 0.59 5.61 6.37
N SER A 37 -0.70 5.28 6.36
CA SER A 37 -1.56 5.54 5.20
C SER A 37 -1.88 7.02 5.04
N LEU A 38 -2.16 7.71 6.14
CA LEU A 38 -2.39 9.15 6.19
C LEU A 38 -1.19 9.90 5.61
N GLN A 39 0.04 9.61 6.08
CA GLN A 39 1.23 10.29 5.61
C GLN A 39 1.49 10.11 4.10
N GLN A 40 1.00 9.04 3.47
CA GLN A 40 1.14 8.85 2.03
C GLN A 40 0.29 9.82 1.22
N THR A 41 -0.85 10.24 1.73
CA THR A 41 -1.84 11.05 1.00
C THR A 41 -1.80 12.53 1.33
N VAL A 42 -1.33 12.94 2.52
CA VAL A 42 -1.35 14.34 2.97
C VAL A 42 -0.63 15.32 2.04
N VAL A 43 0.40 14.87 1.32
CA VAL A 43 1.19 15.73 0.44
C VAL A 43 0.48 15.99 -0.89
N ILE A 44 -0.32 15.04 -1.38
CA ILE A 44 -0.92 15.12 -2.73
C ILE A 44 -1.67 16.44 -2.96
N PRO A 45 -2.58 16.86 -2.08
CA PRO A 45 -3.32 18.10 -2.29
C PRO A 45 -2.49 19.38 -2.04
N LEU A 46 -1.32 19.26 -1.43
CA LEU A 46 -0.43 20.39 -1.20
C LEU A 46 0.53 20.66 -2.36
N LEU A 47 0.72 19.70 -3.27
CA LEU A 47 1.69 19.82 -4.37
C LEU A 47 1.56 21.12 -5.17
N PRO A 48 0.36 21.59 -5.58
CA PRO A 48 0.25 22.85 -6.31
C PRO A 48 0.75 24.07 -5.52
N ARG A 49 0.55 24.11 -4.21
CA ARG A 49 1.04 25.18 -3.34
C ARG A 49 2.56 25.11 -3.15
N MET A 50 3.08 23.89 -3.02
CA MET A 50 4.51 23.66 -2.85
C MET A 50 5.33 24.04 -4.08
N ILE A 51 4.75 23.97 -5.30
CA ILE A 51 5.40 24.50 -6.52
C ILE A 51 5.77 25.98 -6.32
N VAL A 52 4.84 26.77 -5.85
CA VAL A 52 5.03 28.21 -5.65
C VAL A 52 6.00 28.48 -4.50
N GLN A 53 5.82 27.82 -3.34
CA GLN A 53 6.61 28.06 -2.15
C GLN A 53 8.07 27.62 -2.29
N LEU A 54 8.31 26.51 -2.98
CA LEU A 54 9.65 25.96 -3.17
C LEU A 54 10.32 26.44 -4.47
N HIS A 55 9.68 27.38 -5.20
CA HIS A 55 10.17 27.93 -6.47
C HIS A 55 10.63 26.81 -7.44
N THR A 56 9.80 25.78 -7.60
CA THR A 56 10.09 24.60 -8.41
C THR A 56 8.98 24.35 -9.44
N ASP A 57 9.14 23.31 -10.24
CA ASP A 57 8.16 22.87 -11.24
C ASP A 57 7.32 21.67 -10.76
N VAL A 58 6.35 21.25 -11.55
CA VAL A 58 5.52 20.07 -11.30
C VAL A 58 6.37 18.82 -11.08
N SER A 59 7.48 18.71 -11.81
CA SER A 59 8.40 17.60 -11.71
C SER A 59 9.11 17.56 -10.34
N GLY A 60 9.61 18.70 -9.87
CA GLY A 60 10.28 18.81 -8.58
C GLY A 60 9.37 18.37 -7.44
N VAL A 61 8.10 18.84 -7.41
CA VAL A 61 7.16 18.45 -6.34
C VAL A 61 6.70 16.99 -6.46
N THR A 62 6.67 16.42 -7.67
CA THR A 62 6.34 15.01 -7.87
C THR A 62 7.35 14.10 -7.16
N TRP A 63 8.62 14.54 -7.03
CA TRP A 63 9.62 13.83 -6.26
C TRP A 63 9.26 13.66 -4.79
N LEU A 64 8.46 14.54 -4.21
CA LEU A 64 7.98 14.39 -2.82
C LEU A 64 7.11 13.13 -2.64
N PHE A 65 6.41 12.74 -3.69
CA PHE A 65 5.63 11.50 -3.69
C PHE A 65 6.48 10.30 -4.13
N THR A 66 7.22 10.44 -5.22
CA THR A 66 8.05 9.38 -5.80
C THR A 66 9.13 8.88 -4.83
N ALA A 67 9.81 9.78 -4.12
CA ALA A 67 10.84 9.42 -3.16
C ALA A 67 10.31 8.53 -2.02
N ALA A 68 9.12 8.84 -1.50
CA ALA A 68 8.48 8.03 -0.47
C ALA A 68 8.08 6.63 -1.00
N LEU A 69 7.54 6.55 -2.22
CA LEU A 69 7.19 5.26 -2.83
C LEU A 69 8.44 4.42 -3.11
N LEU A 70 9.48 5.03 -3.63
CA LEU A 70 10.72 4.36 -3.98
C LEU A 70 11.41 3.77 -2.74
N THR A 71 11.59 4.56 -1.69
CA THR A 71 12.19 4.09 -0.45
C THR A 71 11.29 3.07 0.26
N GLY A 72 9.97 3.25 0.21
CA GLY A 72 9.00 2.26 0.69
C GLY A 72 9.15 0.92 -0.01
N ALA A 73 9.27 0.92 -1.33
CA ALA A 73 9.45 -0.30 -2.12
C ALA A 73 10.76 -1.02 -1.77
N VAL A 74 11.86 -0.29 -1.59
CA VAL A 74 13.17 -0.84 -1.25
C VAL A 74 13.21 -1.40 0.17
N PHE A 75 12.75 -0.60 1.15
CA PHE A 75 12.89 -0.96 2.56
C PHE A 75 11.82 -1.91 3.08
N THR A 76 10.68 -2.04 2.40
CA THR A 76 9.62 -2.96 2.84
C THR A 76 10.08 -4.42 2.91
N PRO A 77 10.66 -5.05 1.88
CA PRO A 77 11.15 -6.42 1.98
C PRO A 77 12.33 -6.55 2.96
N LEU A 78 13.21 -5.56 3.04
CA LEU A 78 14.34 -5.53 3.95
C LEU A 78 13.91 -5.56 5.41
N LEU A 79 13.07 -4.60 5.83
CA LEU A 79 12.56 -4.55 7.21
C LEU A 79 11.66 -5.75 7.55
N SER A 80 10.91 -6.26 6.57
CA SER A 80 10.11 -7.47 6.74
C SER A 80 11.00 -8.68 7.03
N ARG A 81 12.10 -8.85 6.30
CA ARG A 81 13.08 -9.90 6.53
C ARG A 81 13.77 -9.75 7.89
N PHE A 82 14.21 -8.54 8.23
CA PHE A 82 14.76 -8.27 9.57
C PHE A 82 13.74 -8.52 10.66
N GLY A 83 12.46 -8.28 10.40
CA GLY A 83 11.37 -8.62 11.31
C GLY A 83 11.25 -10.11 11.57
N ASP A 84 11.43 -10.96 10.57
CA ASP A 84 11.44 -12.42 10.71
C ASP A 84 12.70 -12.91 11.46
N MET A 85 13.86 -12.24 11.31
CA MET A 85 15.13 -12.60 11.95
C MET A 85 15.24 -12.10 13.39
N TYR A 86 14.95 -10.83 13.63
CA TYR A 86 15.21 -10.16 14.92
C TYR A 86 13.95 -9.90 15.75
N GLY A 87 12.79 -10.14 15.16
CA GLY A 87 11.48 -9.91 15.75
C GLY A 87 10.72 -8.76 15.11
N LYS A 88 9.43 -8.93 14.92
CA LYS A 88 8.59 -7.99 14.16
C LYS A 88 8.32 -6.69 14.94
N LYS A 89 8.11 -6.76 16.27
CA LYS A 89 7.89 -5.57 17.10
C LYS A 89 9.03 -4.57 17.02
N PRO A 90 10.32 -4.93 17.20
CA PRO A 90 11.43 -4.00 17.04
C PRO A 90 11.46 -3.33 15.66
N MET A 91 11.17 -4.08 14.60
CA MET A 91 11.18 -3.52 13.23
C MET A 91 10.00 -2.59 12.97
N VAL A 92 8.82 -2.86 13.52
CA VAL A 92 7.70 -1.91 13.52
C VAL A 92 8.09 -0.62 14.25
N MET A 93 8.75 -0.73 15.41
CA MET A 93 9.24 0.44 16.16
C MET A 93 10.25 1.25 15.35
N VAL A 94 11.20 0.59 14.68
CA VAL A 94 12.16 1.26 13.78
C VAL A 94 11.43 1.97 12.64
N ALA A 95 10.52 1.31 11.95
CA ALA A 95 9.77 1.89 10.84
C ALA A 95 8.99 3.15 11.26
N MET A 96 8.32 3.08 12.42
CA MET A 96 7.55 4.20 12.96
C MET A 96 8.44 5.34 13.48
N THR A 97 9.59 5.03 14.09
CA THR A 97 10.54 6.05 14.52
C THR A 97 11.14 6.80 13.33
N VAL A 98 11.47 6.09 12.25
CA VAL A 98 11.98 6.72 11.02
C VAL A 98 10.89 7.59 10.37
N LEU A 99 9.60 7.19 10.42
CA LEU A 99 8.47 8.03 10.00
C LEU A 99 8.44 9.34 10.79
N ILE A 100 8.56 9.28 12.13
CA ILE A 100 8.55 10.45 12.98
C ILE A 100 9.72 11.39 12.61
N ILE A 101 10.94 10.85 12.48
CA ILE A 101 12.13 11.63 12.08
C ILE A 101 11.89 12.27 10.72
N GLY A 102 11.41 11.52 9.72
CA GLY A 102 11.10 12.05 8.40
C GLY A 102 10.02 13.13 8.42
N SER A 103 9.01 12.99 9.28
CA SER A 103 7.97 14.00 9.47
C SER A 103 8.51 15.27 10.09
N VAL A 104 9.39 15.17 11.10
CA VAL A 104 10.07 16.34 11.70
C VAL A 104 10.99 17.01 10.67
N VAL A 105 11.72 16.24 9.87
CA VAL A 105 12.56 16.80 8.78
C VAL A 105 11.68 17.58 7.78
N CYS A 106 10.54 17.04 7.35
CA CYS A 106 9.61 17.76 6.49
C CYS A 106 8.98 18.98 7.19
N ALA A 107 8.71 18.89 8.48
CA ALA A 107 8.12 19.99 9.26
C ALA A 107 9.09 21.16 9.52
N LEU A 108 10.38 20.95 9.28
CA LEU A 108 11.45 21.94 9.39
C LEU A 108 12.08 22.29 8.03
N ALA A 109 11.49 21.81 6.92
CA ALA A 109 12.09 21.90 5.61
C ALA A 109 11.73 23.22 4.91
N ASP A 110 12.73 23.98 4.50
CA ASP A 110 12.55 25.19 3.68
C ASP A 110 12.93 24.99 2.20
N THR A 111 13.51 23.84 1.85
CA THR A 111 13.96 23.55 0.49
C THR A 111 13.44 22.22 -0.02
N LEU A 112 13.25 22.10 -1.34
CA LEU A 112 12.82 20.87 -1.99
C LEU A 112 13.68 19.66 -1.62
N GLY A 113 15.01 19.83 -1.56
CA GLY A 113 15.93 18.75 -1.22
C GLY A 113 15.71 18.19 0.20
N VAL A 114 15.47 19.04 1.19
CA VAL A 114 15.18 18.62 2.57
C VAL A 114 13.82 17.92 2.63
N TYR A 115 12.81 18.42 1.93
CA TYR A 115 11.53 17.72 1.82
C TYR A 115 11.69 16.33 1.20
N ILE A 116 12.47 16.18 0.12
CA ILE A 116 12.72 14.87 -0.52
C ILE A 116 13.39 13.91 0.47
N ILE A 117 14.37 14.36 1.27
CA ILE A 117 15.01 13.54 2.32
C ILE A 117 13.97 13.11 3.36
N GLY A 118 13.19 14.04 3.89
CA GLY A 118 12.14 13.73 4.87
C GLY A 118 11.11 12.75 4.32
N ARG A 119 10.66 12.94 3.08
CA ARG A 119 9.73 12.02 2.38
C ARG A 119 10.34 10.64 2.15
N SER A 120 11.62 10.58 1.82
CA SER A 120 12.36 9.32 1.70
C SER A 120 12.39 8.55 3.02
N LEU A 121 12.62 9.23 4.13
CA LEU A 121 12.57 8.63 5.46
C LEU A 121 11.15 8.14 5.80
N GLN A 122 10.13 8.96 5.53
CA GLN A 122 8.73 8.57 5.74
C GLN A 122 8.35 7.32 4.94
N GLY A 123 8.86 7.17 3.71
CA GLY A 123 8.60 6.01 2.84
C GLY A 123 9.00 4.67 3.47
N ILE A 124 10.09 4.64 4.26
CA ILE A 124 10.56 3.44 4.97
C ILE A 124 9.48 2.83 5.87
N SER A 125 8.58 3.66 6.39
CA SER A 125 7.46 3.21 7.24
C SER A 125 6.44 2.33 6.51
N SER A 126 6.45 2.25 5.20
CA SER A 126 5.58 1.35 4.42
C SER A 126 5.75 -0.12 4.82
N ALA A 127 6.89 -0.50 5.37
CA ALA A 127 7.16 -1.81 5.94
C ALA A 127 6.27 -2.16 7.17
N MET A 128 5.65 -1.15 7.80
CA MET A 128 4.80 -1.36 8.97
C MET A 128 3.64 -2.32 8.70
N ILE A 129 2.97 -2.18 7.54
CA ILE A 129 1.80 -3.02 7.21
C ILE A 129 2.16 -4.51 7.10
N PRO A 130 3.15 -4.93 6.28
CA PRO A 130 3.54 -6.34 6.24
C PRO A 130 4.09 -6.86 7.57
N LEU A 131 4.81 -6.04 8.33
CA LEU A 131 5.27 -6.42 9.66
C LEU A 131 4.10 -6.63 10.63
N ALA A 132 3.06 -5.77 10.57
CA ALA A 132 1.85 -5.94 11.37
C ALA A 132 1.08 -7.21 11.00
N ILE A 133 0.93 -7.51 9.71
CA ILE A 133 0.34 -8.77 9.25
C ILE A 133 1.11 -9.97 9.80
N GLY A 134 2.44 -9.93 9.75
CA GLY A 134 3.30 -10.96 10.32
C GLY A 134 3.12 -11.09 11.84
N MET A 135 3.05 -9.97 12.58
CA MET A 135 2.78 -9.98 14.04
C MET A 135 1.42 -10.60 14.37
N ILE A 136 0.38 -10.23 13.61
CA ILE A 136 -0.96 -10.77 13.77
C ILE A 136 -0.93 -12.29 13.57
N ARG A 137 -0.27 -12.77 12.54
CA ARG A 137 -0.13 -14.19 12.25
C ARG A 137 0.58 -14.95 13.36
N ASP A 138 1.58 -14.35 14.00
CA ASP A 138 2.35 -14.97 15.08
C ASP A 138 1.60 -15.01 16.42
N THR A 139 0.64 -14.09 16.64
CA THR A 139 0.06 -13.86 17.97
C THR A 139 -1.44 -14.16 18.07
N PHE A 140 -2.17 -14.12 16.93
CA PHE A 140 -3.62 -14.27 16.94
C PHE A 140 -4.06 -15.72 16.67
N PRO A 141 -5.18 -16.18 17.29
CA PRO A 141 -5.80 -17.46 16.98
C PRO A 141 -6.25 -17.51 15.50
N ARG A 142 -6.23 -18.71 14.91
CA ARG A 142 -6.57 -18.93 13.48
C ARG A 142 -7.93 -18.39 13.11
N GLU A 143 -8.92 -18.51 14.00
CA GLU A 143 -10.31 -18.08 13.82
C GLU A 143 -10.44 -16.56 13.66
N ARG A 144 -9.52 -15.77 14.26
CA ARG A 144 -9.54 -14.30 14.25
C ARG A 144 -8.54 -13.70 13.28
N LEU A 145 -7.70 -14.51 12.64
CA LEU A 145 -6.56 -14.09 11.85
C LEU A 145 -7.00 -13.23 10.65
N VAL A 146 -7.97 -13.71 9.87
CA VAL A 146 -8.47 -13.01 8.68
C VAL A 146 -9.11 -11.66 9.05
N SER A 147 -9.90 -11.64 10.13
CA SER A 147 -10.51 -10.41 10.62
C SER A 147 -9.47 -9.41 11.13
N ALA A 148 -8.46 -9.87 11.87
CA ALA A 148 -7.40 -8.99 12.38
C ALA A 148 -6.55 -8.40 11.24
N ILE A 149 -6.16 -9.21 10.25
CA ILE A 149 -5.48 -8.75 9.04
C ILE A 149 -6.37 -7.75 8.29
N GLY A 150 -7.66 -8.05 8.17
CA GLY A 150 -8.64 -7.17 7.53
C GLY A 150 -8.72 -5.80 8.18
N ILE A 151 -8.77 -5.74 9.51
CA ILE A 151 -8.81 -4.49 10.27
C ILE A 151 -7.58 -3.64 9.97
N VAL A 152 -6.38 -4.20 10.10
CA VAL A 152 -5.13 -3.46 9.84
C VAL A 152 -5.02 -3.07 8.37
N SER A 153 -5.39 -3.95 7.44
CA SER A 153 -5.38 -3.62 6.01
C SER A 153 -6.40 -2.52 5.66
N GLY A 154 -7.55 -2.51 6.33
CA GLY A 154 -8.59 -1.48 6.18
C GLY A 154 -8.13 -0.08 6.58
N THR A 155 -7.15 0.03 7.48
CA THR A 155 -6.58 1.34 7.87
C THR A 155 -5.91 2.06 6.71
N MET A 156 -5.51 1.35 5.65
CA MET A 156 -4.91 1.97 4.47
C MET A 156 -5.89 2.92 3.75
N GLY A 157 -7.14 2.51 3.56
CA GLY A 157 -8.14 3.37 2.93
C GLY A 157 -8.65 4.48 3.84
N VAL A 158 -8.91 4.13 5.10
CA VAL A 158 -9.34 5.11 6.11
C VAL A 158 -8.28 6.17 6.29
N GLY A 159 -7.01 5.76 6.49
CA GLY A 159 -5.91 6.68 6.69
C GLY A 159 -5.68 7.60 5.50
N GLY A 160 -5.81 7.06 4.27
CA GLY A 160 -5.74 7.86 3.04
C GLY A 160 -6.80 8.96 2.98
N THR A 161 -8.06 8.61 3.23
CA THR A 161 -9.18 9.58 3.22
C THR A 161 -9.08 10.58 4.37
N VAL A 162 -8.76 10.10 5.58
CA VAL A 162 -8.55 10.98 6.75
C VAL A 162 -7.41 11.95 6.49
N GLY A 163 -6.33 11.49 5.84
CA GLY A 163 -5.20 12.34 5.42
C GLY A 163 -5.64 13.47 4.51
N LEU A 164 -6.43 13.17 3.47
CA LEU A 164 -6.97 14.17 2.55
C LEU A 164 -7.89 15.16 3.27
N LEU A 165 -8.79 14.69 4.14
CA LEU A 165 -9.71 15.54 4.90
C LEU A 165 -8.96 16.50 5.83
N ILE A 166 -8.03 16.00 6.63
CA ILE A 166 -7.26 16.82 7.57
C ILE A 166 -6.41 17.84 6.81
N THR A 167 -5.75 17.40 5.74
CA THR A 167 -4.98 18.32 4.88
C THR A 167 -5.88 19.39 4.28
N GLY A 168 -7.09 19.03 3.81
CA GLY A 168 -8.07 19.98 3.31
C GLY A 168 -8.50 21.00 4.35
N VAL A 169 -8.74 20.57 5.59
CA VAL A 169 -9.08 21.47 6.70
C VAL A 169 -7.91 22.41 7.02
N ILE A 170 -6.69 21.88 7.15
CA ILE A 170 -5.49 22.71 7.42
C ILE A 170 -5.27 23.70 6.27
N ALA A 171 -5.38 23.23 5.02
CA ALA A 171 -5.20 24.05 3.84
C ALA A 171 -6.21 25.20 3.68
N ASN A 172 -7.38 25.13 4.33
CA ASN A 172 -8.34 26.21 4.37
C ASN A 172 -7.97 27.30 5.41
N HIS A 173 -7.13 26.98 6.39
CA HIS A 173 -6.76 27.91 7.47
C HIS A 173 -5.35 28.49 7.32
N THR A 174 -4.47 27.80 6.58
CA THR A 174 -3.10 28.24 6.35
C THR A 174 -2.62 27.85 4.97
N THR A 175 -1.72 28.65 4.42
CA THR A 175 -0.97 28.32 3.19
C THR A 175 0.30 27.50 3.49
N ASP A 176 0.72 27.47 4.77
CA ASP A 176 1.91 26.77 5.23
C ASP A 176 1.69 25.24 5.26
N PRO A 177 2.54 24.41 4.63
CA PRO A 177 2.44 22.97 4.66
C PRO A 177 2.98 22.32 5.95
N HIS A 178 3.81 23.01 6.73
CA HIS A 178 4.51 22.46 7.90
C HIS A 178 3.57 21.86 8.99
N PRO A 179 2.39 22.46 9.31
CA PRO A 179 1.48 21.91 10.31
C PRO A 179 1.03 20.48 10.02
N VAL A 180 0.91 20.10 8.74
CA VAL A 180 0.52 18.73 8.33
C VAL A 180 1.61 17.72 8.73
N PHE A 181 2.87 18.08 8.60
CA PHE A 181 4.00 17.22 8.98
C PHE A 181 4.19 17.15 10.49
N TRP A 182 3.98 18.24 11.22
CA TRP A 182 3.95 18.23 12.70
C TRP A 182 2.85 17.32 13.24
N MET A 183 1.66 17.40 12.66
CA MET A 183 0.55 16.50 13.00
C MET A 183 0.92 15.04 12.76
N THR A 184 1.51 14.72 11.60
CA THR A 184 1.94 13.36 11.27
C THR A 184 2.99 12.85 12.25
N ALA A 185 3.96 13.70 12.65
CA ALA A 185 4.94 13.37 13.68
C ALA A 185 4.28 13.04 15.01
N GLY A 186 3.35 13.90 15.47
CA GLY A 186 2.61 13.71 16.73
C GLY A 186 1.79 12.41 16.74
N LEU A 187 1.05 12.12 15.66
CA LEU A 187 0.32 10.87 15.53
C LEU A 187 1.27 9.66 15.50
N GLY A 188 2.44 9.81 14.86
CA GLY A 188 3.48 8.78 14.87
C GLY A 188 3.98 8.46 16.28
N VAL A 189 4.23 9.49 17.11
CA VAL A 189 4.61 9.31 18.52
C VAL A 189 3.53 8.57 19.30
N VAL A 190 2.27 8.95 19.13
CA VAL A 190 1.15 8.24 19.78
C VAL A 190 1.13 6.77 19.38
N ALA A 191 1.29 6.46 18.08
CA ALA A 191 1.30 5.09 17.60
C ALA A 191 2.48 4.28 18.19
N VAL A 192 3.69 4.86 18.25
CA VAL A 192 4.87 4.24 18.87
C VAL A 192 4.61 3.92 20.35
N VAL A 193 4.06 4.87 21.10
CA VAL A 193 3.72 4.68 22.52
C VAL A 193 2.71 3.55 22.69
N LEU A 194 1.64 3.54 21.88
CA LEU A 194 0.64 2.47 21.90
C LEU A 194 1.28 1.09 21.61
N ILE A 195 2.14 0.98 20.60
CA ILE A 195 2.81 -0.29 20.27
C ILE A 195 3.74 -0.72 21.40
N GLN A 196 4.49 0.21 21.99
CA GLN A 196 5.42 -0.10 23.08
C GLN A 196 4.72 -0.78 24.26
N PHE A 197 3.58 -0.27 24.67
CA PHE A 197 2.87 -0.77 25.86
C PHE A 197 1.90 -1.92 25.56
N SER A 198 1.34 -2.02 24.36
CA SER A 198 0.32 -3.03 24.04
C SER A 198 0.88 -4.31 23.41
N ALA A 199 1.94 -4.20 22.60
CA ALA A 199 2.48 -5.35 21.89
C ALA A 199 3.58 -6.05 22.71
N LYS A 200 3.40 -7.33 23.01
CA LYS A 200 4.45 -8.15 23.62
C LYS A 200 5.50 -8.57 22.59
N ASN A 201 6.75 -8.65 23.01
CA ASN A 201 7.87 -9.09 22.14
C ASN A 201 7.95 -10.63 22.11
N ASN A 202 6.83 -11.29 21.83
CA ASN A 202 6.69 -12.75 21.88
C ASN A 202 6.92 -13.42 20.51
N GLY A 203 7.37 -12.65 19.49
CA GLY A 203 7.63 -13.20 18.16
C GLY A 203 8.76 -14.22 18.17
N VAL A 204 8.55 -15.33 17.48
CA VAL A 204 9.58 -16.35 17.27
C VAL A 204 10.69 -15.71 16.44
N ARG A 205 11.91 -15.66 17.00
CA ARG A 205 13.09 -15.18 16.28
C ARG A 205 13.71 -16.37 15.55
N HIS A 206 13.77 -16.30 14.24
CA HIS A 206 14.33 -17.42 13.48
C HIS A 206 15.85 -17.30 13.30
N GLY A 207 16.48 -16.21 13.76
CA GLY A 207 17.91 -15.98 13.61
C GLY A 207 18.32 -15.90 12.14
N GLY A 208 19.61 -16.00 11.89
CA GLY A 208 20.18 -16.02 10.54
C GLY A 208 21.20 -14.92 10.33
N LYS A 209 21.86 -14.97 9.16
CA LYS A 209 22.78 -13.91 8.72
C LYS A 209 22.05 -13.05 7.68
N PRO A 210 22.08 -11.71 7.80
CA PRO A 210 21.48 -10.85 6.79
C PRO A 210 22.26 -10.94 5.48
N ASP A 211 21.52 -11.11 4.39
CA ASP A 211 22.06 -11.06 3.04
C ASP A 211 22.10 -9.59 2.57
N PHE A 212 23.18 -8.90 2.94
CA PHE A 212 23.37 -7.50 2.53
C PHE A 212 23.61 -7.35 1.02
N LEU A 213 24.23 -8.35 0.37
CA LEU A 213 24.45 -8.31 -1.07
C LEU A 213 23.14 -8.47 -1.84
N GLY A 214 22.34 -9.48 -1.50
CA GLY A 214 21.00 -9.65 -2.08
C GLY A 214 20.12 -8.44 -1.82
N ALA A 215 20.21 -7.84 -0.63
CA ALA A 215 19.50 -6.61 -0.28
C ALA A 215 19.92 -5.41 -1.13
N ALA A 216 21.20 -5.20 -1.34
CA ALA A 216 21.74 -4.10 -2.16
C ALA A 216 21.36 -4.27 -3.64
N LEU A 217 21.44 -5.50 -4.16
CA LEU A 217 21.03 -5.81 -5.52
C LEU A 217 19.54 -5.61 -5.73
N LEU A 218 18.70 -6.07 -4.78
CA LEU A 218 17.25 -5.84 -4.81
C LEU A 218 16.92 -4.35 -4.74
N ALA A 219 17.60 -3.60 -3.89
CA ALA A 219 17.45 -2.14 -3.81
C ALA A 219 17.81 -1.48 -5.14
N GLY A 220 18.95 -1.82 -5.71
CA GLY A 220 19.42 -1.26 -6.99
C GLY A 220 18.48 -1.56 -8.15
N LEU A 221 17.99 -2.81 -8.28
CA LEU A 221 17.04 -3.16 -9.32
C LEU A 221 15.72 -2.43 -9.18
N LEU A 222 15.20 -2.29 -7.94
CA LEU A 222 13.95 -1.58 -7.68
C LEU A 222 14.09 -0.07 -7.95
N ILE A 223 15.21 0.52 -7.56
CA ILE A 223 15.51 1.93 -7.88
C ILE A 223 15.53 2.11 -9.39
N CYS A 224 16.29 1.31 -10.12
CA CYS A 224 16.35 1.41 -11.58
C CYS A 224 14.97 1.22 -12.23
N LEU A 225 14.23 0.19 -11.83
CA LEU A 225 12.91 -0.12 -12.39
C LEU A 225 11.90 0.99 -12.11
N LEU A 226 11.73 1.36 -10.83
CA LEU A 226 10.69 2.31 -10.42
C LEU A 226 11.02 3.74 -10.85
N LEU A 227 12.31 4.11 -10.84
CA LEU A 227 12.75 5.40 -11.36
C LEU A 227 12.53 5.50 -12.88
N GLY A 228 12.87 4.45 -13.63
CA GLY A 228 12.61 4.39 -15.06
C GLY A 228 11.12 4.51 -15.40
N ILE A 229 10.25 3.86 -14.62
CA ILE A 229 8.79 3.96 -14.76
C ILE A 229 8.31 5.36 -14.38
N SER A 230 8.75 5.91 -13.27
CA SER A 230 8.29 7.21 -12.74
C SER A 230 8.71 8.38 -13.63
N GLU A 231 9.95 8.37 -14.13
CA GLU A 231 10.49 9.45 -14.96
C GLU A 231 10.28 9.24 -16.47
N GLY A 232 9.82 8.06 -16.88
CA GLY A 232 9.55 7.74 -18.29
C GLY A 232 8.69 8.76 -19.01
N PRO A 233 7.54 9.22 -18.45
CA PRO A 233 6.71 10.26 -19.07
C PRO A 233 7.42 11.60 -19.26
N ARG A 234 8.34 11.95 -18.37
CA ARG A 234 9.05 13.23 -18.36
C ARG A 234 10.32 13.21 -19.20
N TRP A 235 11.17 12.20 -19.02
CA TRP A 235 12.44 12.10 -19.74
C TRP A 235 12.28 11.54 -21.15
N GLY A 236 11.09 10.99 -21.44
CA GLY A 236 10.78 10.27 -22.67
C GLY A 236 11.15 8.79 -22.57
N TRP A 237 10.21 7.94 -22.91
CA TRP A 237 10.37 6.47 -22.83
C TRP A 237 11.54 5.92 -23.66
N THR A 238 11.92 6.63 -24.73
CA THR A 238 13.02 6.28 -25.65
C THR A 238 14.34 6.98 -25.30
N SER A 239 14.40 7.77 -24.24
CA SER A 239 15.63 8.45 -23.83
C SER A 239 16.68 7.44 -23.36
N GLY A 240 17.95 7.76 -23.60
CA GLY A 240 19.08 6.93 -23.15
C GLY A 240 19.08 6.70 -21.63
N SER A 241 18.61 7.69 -20.85
CA SER A 241 18.50 7.56 -19.39
C SER A 241 17.47 6.52 -18.99
N VAL A 242 16.25 6.54 -19.57
CA VAL A 242 15.17 5.59 -19.26
C VAL A 242 15.53 4.19 -19.75
N ILE A 243 16.07 4.07 -20.96
CA ILE A 243 16.55 2.79 -21.50
C ILE A 243 17.68 2.24 -20.64
N GLY A 244 18.63 3.08 -20.21
CA GLY A 244 19.72 2.70 -19.31
C GLY A 244 19.22 2.21 -17.95
N LEU A 245 18.19 2.85 -17.38
CA LEU A 245 17.57 2.40 -16.13
C LEU A 245 16.88 1.04 -16.31
N PHE A 246 16.13 0.81 -17.39
CA PHE A 246 15.51 -0.50 -17.63
C PHE A 246 16.56 -1.59 -17.92
N ALA A 247 17.60 -1.29 -18.69
CA ALA A 247 18.70 -2.21 -18.91
C ALA A 247 19.43 -2.55 -17.60
N GLY A 248 19.67 -1.54 -16.76
CA GLY A 248 20.22 -1.72 -15.41
C GLY A 248 19.32 -2.57 -14.51
N ALA A 249 18.01 -2.33 -14.53
CA ALA A 249 17.03 -3.14 -13.79
C ALA A 249 17.06 -4.62 -14.23
N VAL A 250 17.10 -4.89 -15.54
CA VAL A 250 17.21 -6.26 -16.07
C VAL A 250 18.53 -6.91 -15.66
N ALA A 251 19.65 -6.21 -15.84
CA ALA A 251 20.98 -6.73 -15.47
C ALA A 251 21.06 -7.04 -13.97
N LEU A 252 20.61 -6.11 -13.12
CA LEU A 252 20.58 -6.30 -11.66
C LEU A 252 19.62 -7.42 -11.25
N THR A 253 18.49 -7.59 -11.95
CA THR A 253 17.58 -8.72 -11.71
C THR A 253 18.26 -10.06 -11.98
N VAL A 254 18.97 -10.18 -13.11
CA VAL A 254 19.72 -11.41 -13.44
C VAL A 254 20.78 -11.69 -12.39
N ILE A 255 21.60 -10.69 -12.03
CA ILE A 255 22.63 -10.83 -11.01
C ILE A 255 22.03 -11.21 -9.66
N TRP A 256 20.95 -10.54 -9.25
CA TRP A 256 20.24 -10.81 -8.00
C TRP A 256 19.71 -12.25 -7.94
N VAL A 257 19.04 -12.72 -8.99
CA VAL A 257 18.55 -14.11 -9.08
C VAL A 257 19.71 -15.12 -8.94
N LEU A 258 20.82 -14.88 -9.63
CA LEU A 258 21.99 -15.76 -9.56
C LEU A 258 22.64 -15.79 -8.16
N VAL A 259 22.64 -14.66 -7.45
CA VAL A 259 23.12 -14.56 -6.08
C VAL A 259 22.18 -15.27 -5.12
N GLU A 260 20.86 -14.99 -5.19
CA GLU A 260 19.85 -15.62 -4.32
C GLU A 260 19.80 -17.15 -4.45
N LEU A 261 20.07 -17.69 -5.66
CA LEU A 261 20.15 -19.13 -5.88
C LEU A 261 21.37 -19.79 -5.24
N LYS A 262 22.46 -19.01 -4.94
CA LYS A 262 23.72 -19.54 -4.39
C LYS A 262 23.88 -19.28 -2.90
N VAL A 263 23.19 -18.29 -2.35
CA VAL A 263 23.29 -17.93 -0.93
C VAL A 263 22.53 -18.94 -0.06
N ALA A 264 23.16 -19.42 1.01
CA ALA A 264 22.57 -20.40 1.92
C ALA A 264 21.35 -19.86 2.68
N GLN A 265 21.29 -18.56 2.94
CA GLN A 265 20.18 -17.87 3.58
C GLN A 265 19.77 -16.65 2.76
N PRO A 266 19.06 -16.86 1.64
CA PRO A 266 18.69 -15.79 0.73
C PRO A 266 17.77 -14.78 1.42
N LEU A 267 17.87 -13.50 0.97
CA LEU A 267 16.94 -12.46 1.42
C LEU A 267 15.49 -12.81 1.07
N VAL A 268 15.30 -13.27 -0.17
CA VAL A 268 13.99 -13.67 -0.71
C VAL A 268 14.11 -15.05 -1.35
N ARG A 269 13.38 -16.02 -0.84
CA ARG A 269 13.25 -17.29 -1.57
C ARG A 269 12.45 -17.06 -2.84
N LEU A 270 13.07 -17.34 -3.99
CA LEU A 270 12.44 -17.12 -5.30
C LEU A 270 11.10 -17.84 -5.47
N GLN A 271 10.89 -18.97 -4.76
CA GLN A 271 9.61 -19.67 -4.71
C GLN A 271 8.47 -18.81 -4.14
N LEU A 272 8.77 -17.84 -3.25
CA LEU A 272 7.77 -16.89 -2.72
C LEU A 272 7.36 -15.82 -3.76
N LEU A 273 8.16 -15.62 -4.80
CA LEU A 273 7.84 -14.72 -5.91
C LEU A 273 7.06 -15.44 -7.01
N VAL A 274 7.58 -16.58 -7.49
CA VAL A 274 7.12 -17.24 -8.70
C VAL A 274 6.48 -18.62 -8.47
N GLY A 275 6.40 -19.08 -7.23
CA GLY A 275 5.70 -20.32 -6.88
C GLY A 275 4.23 -20.26 -7.30
N PRO A 276 3.60 -21.39 -7.75
CA PRO A 276 2.24 -21.39 -8.31
C PRO A 276 1.18 -20.75 -7.41
N GLN A 277 1.34 -20.87 -6.09
CA GLN A 277 0.43 -20.33 -5.09
C GLN A 277 0.69 -18.86 -4.80
N SER A 278 1.96 -18.45 -4.77
CA SER A 278 2.38 -17.07 -4.50
C SER A 278 2.25 -16.18 -5.74
N LEU A 279 2.50 -16.72 -6.92
CA LEU A 279 2.46 -15.97 -8.19
C LEU A 279 1.08 -15.34 -8.43
N SER A 280 0.00 -16.10 -8.23
CA SER A 280 -1.35 -15.58 -8.40
C SER A 280 -1.69 -14.48 -7.39
N ALA A 281 -1.27 -14.63 -6.12
CA ALA A 281 -1.43 -13.60 -5.11
C ALA A 281 -0.62 -12.35 -5.45
N ASN A 282 0.60 -12.50 -5.98
CA ASN A 282 1.45 -11.38 -6.37
C ASN A 282 0.91 -10.65 -7.61
N ILE A 283 0.45 -11.37 -8.64
CA ILE A 283 -0.17 -10.76 -9.83
C ILE A 283 -1.45 -10.01 -9.42
N ALA A 284 -2.31 -10.63 -8.61
CA ALA A 284 -3.51 -9.97 -8.10
C ALA A 284 -3.16 -8.73 -7.26
N SER A 285 -2.06 -8.77 -6.49
CA SER A 285 -1.56 -7.63 -5.74
C SER A 285 -1.10 -6.49 -6.63
N ALA A 286 -0.34 -6.80 -7.70
CA ALA A 286 0.12 -5.80 -8.67
C ALA A 286 -1.05 -5.10 -9.35
N THR A 287 -2.00 -5.86 -9.87
CA THR A 287 -3.17 -5.32 -10.60
C THR A 287 -4.15 -4.60 -9.68
N LEU A 288 -4.32 -5.05 -8.44
CA LEU A 288 -5.11 -4.33 -7.44
C LEU A 288 -4.42 -3.02 -7.02
N GLY A 289 -3.10 -3.04 -6.83
CA GLY A 289 -2.32 -1.85 -6.54
C GLY A 289 -2.35 -0.84 -7.68
N PHE A 290 -2.31 -1.32 -8.92
CA PHE A 290 -2.50 -0.52 -10.13
C PHE A 290 -3.85 0.23 -10.08
N ALA A 291 -4.94 -0.46 -9.82
CA ALA A 291 -6.26 0.16 -9.72
C ALA A 291 -6.36 1.15 -8.55
N LEU A 292 -5.86 0.79 -7.36
CA LEU A 292 -5.98 1.62 -6.17
C LEU A 292 -5.21 2.93 -6.27
N PHE A 293 -3.90 2.85 -6.48
CA PHE A 293 -3.05 4.07 -6.46
C PHE A 293 -3.35 4.97 -7.65
N GLY A 294 -3.67 4.36 -8.82
CA GLY A 294 -4.11 5.12 -9.99
C GLY A 294 -5.42 5.88 -9.73
N SER A 295 -6.40 5.24 -9.10
CA SER A 295 -7.71 5.85 -8.83
C SER A 295 -7.62 7.04 -7.89
N PHE A 296 -6.82 6.97 -6.83
CA PHE A 296 -6.68 8.10 -5.89
C PHE A 296 -6.19 9.38 -6.60
N THR A 297 -5.15 9.27 -7.40
CA THR A 297 -4.59 10.43 -8.11
C THR A 297 -5.57 10.94 -9.17
N LEU A 298 -6.18 10.03 -9.93
CA LEU A 298 -7.03 10.39 -11.04
C LEU A 298 -8.33 11.07 -10.58
N ILE A 299 -9.01 10.50 -9.58
CA ILE A 299 -10.24 11.07 -8.99
C ILE A 299 -9.94 12.42 -8.35
N SER A 300 -8.83 12.54 -7.59
CA SER A 300 -8.42 13.79 -6.97
C SER A 300 -8.22 14.91 -8.00
N ASN A 301 -7.52 14.62 -9.09
CA ASN A 301 -7.27 15.59 -10.16
C ASN A 301 -8.56 15.95 -10.87
N PHE A 302 -9.43 14.97 -11.19
CA PHE A 302 -10.69 15.22 -11.87
C PHE A 302 -11.63 16.11 -11.05
N ILE A 303 -11.78 15.86 -9.75
CA ILE A 303 -12.62 16.67 -8.84
C ILE A 303 -12.11 18.12 -8.81
N GLN A 304 -10.81 18.36 -8.82
CA GLN A 304 -10.20 19.69 -8.74
C GLN A 304 -10.14 20.41 -10.09
N THR A 305 -10.46 19.75 -11.20
CA THR A 305 -10.45 20.36 -12.54
C THR A 305 -11.54 21.44 -12.61
N PRO A 306 -11.21 22.68 -13.03
CA PRO A 306 -12.14 23.81 -13.07
C PRO A 306 -13.11 23.68 -14.24
N SER A 307 -14.35 23.28 -13.95
CA SER A 307 -15.39 23.02 -14.95
C SER A 307 -15.82 24.26 -15.73
N ASP A 308 -15.74 25.43 -15.11
CA ASP A 308 -16.00 26.74 -15.73
C ASP A 308 -15.04 27.09 -16.86
N LYS A 309 -13.80 26.56 -16.81
CA LYS A 309 -12.76 26.86 -17.80
C LYS A 309 -12.65 25.82 -18.92
N VAL A 310 -12.90 24.54 -18.60
CA VAL A 310 -12.61 23.44 -19.53
C VAL A 310 -13.84 22.60 -19.89
N GLY A 311 -14.99 22.89 -19.30
CA GLY A 311 -16.27 22.24 -19.63
C GLY A 311 -16.46 20.86 -19.01
N TYR A 312 -15.55 20.41 -18.13
CA TYR A 312 -15.66 19.16 -17.37
C TYR A 312 -14.96 19.29 -16.01
N GLY A 313 -15.12 18.28 -15.12
CA GLY A 313 -14.61 18.35 -13.75
C GLY A 313 -15.65 18.98 -12.81
N LEU A 314 -15.29 19.11 -11.52
CA LEU A 314 -16.25 19.55 -10.49
C LEU A 314 -15.86 20.87 -9.84
N SER A 315 -14.81 21.54 -10.26
CA SER A 315 -14.27 22.78 -9.61
C SER A 315 -14.11 22.64 -8.09
N GLY A 316 -13.87 21.41 -7.63
CA GLY A 316 -13.80 21.08 -6.20
C GLY A 316 -12.52 21.56 -5.55
N SER A 317 -12.62 21.92 -4.26
CA SER A 317 -11.45 22.22 -3.42
C SER A 317 -10.75 20.93 -2.97
N VAL A 318 -9.56 21.07 -2.37
CA VAL A 318 -8.86 19.98 -1.68
C VAL A 318 -9.77 19.27 -0.66
N LEU A 319 -10.54 20.04 0.10
CA LEU A 319 -11.49 19.51 1.07
C LEU A 319 -12.58 18.68 0.39
N SER A 320 -13.06 19.11 -0.77
CA SER A 320 -14.06 18.37 -1.56
C SER A 320 -13.59 16.98 -1.92
N VAL A 321 -12.31 16.81 -2.30
CA VAL A 321 -11.72 15.48 -2.57
C VAL A 321 -11.83 14.57 -1.36
N GLY A 322 -11.52 15.08 -0.17
CA GLY A 322 -11.67 14.35 1.09
C GLY A 322 -13.13 14.00 1.39
N LEU A 323 -14.05 14.95 1.21
CA LEU A 323 -15.50 14.75 1.45
C LEU A 323 -16.08 13.67 0.53
N TYR A 324 -15.78 13.70 -0.78
CA TYR A 324 -16.16 12.65 -1.72
C TYR A 324 -15.56 11.29 -1.36
N GLY A 325 -14.41 11.25 -0.67
CA GLY A 325 -13.75 10.03 -0.20
C GLY A 325 -14.39 9.40 1.05
N ILE A 326 -15.23 10.13 1.83
CA ILE A 326 -15.83 9.60 3.06
C ILE A 326 -16.59 8.28 2.85
N PRO A 327 -17.48 8.14 1.84
CA PRO A 327 -18.18 6.87 1.61
C PRO A 327 -17.22 5.71 1.40
N SER A 328 -16.12 5.93 0.68
CA SER A 328 -15.08 4.92 0.47
C SER A 328 -14.43 4.50 1.78
N ALA A 329 -14.03 5.45 2.64
CA ALA A 329 -13.41 5.15 3.93
C ALA A 329 -14.34 4.37 4.86
N VAL A 330 -15.62 4.78 4.96
CA VAL A 330 -16.63 4.12 5.80
C VAL A 330 -16.87 2.68 5.34
N LEU A 331 -17.11 2.49 4.05
CA LEU A 331 -17.40 1.17 3.49
C LEU A 331 -16.17 0.27 3.47
N MET A 332 -14.99 0.81 3.20
CA MET A 332 -13.75 0.06 3.30
C MET A 332 -13.54 -0.47 4.72
N THR A 333 -13.79 0.36 5.73
CA THR A 333 -13.73 -0.06 7.13
C THR A 333 -14.74 -1.16 7.42
N PHE A 334 -16.01 -0.92 7.10
CA PHE A 334 -17.10 -1.87 7.35
C PHE A 334 -16.84 -3.23 6.71
N PHE A 335 -16.46 -3.25 5.43
CA PHE A 335 -16.20 -4.50 4.72
C PHE A 335 -14.91 -5.16 5.18
N SER A 336 -13.85 -4.42 5.52
CA SER A 336 -12.62 -5.01 6.06
C SER A 336 -12.86 -5.77 7.36
N PHE A 337 -13.70 -5.25 8.28
CA PHE A 337 -14.11 -5.96 9.48
C PHE A 337 -14.89 -7.25 9.20
N ASN A 338 -15.71 -7.27 8.14
CA ASN A 338 -16.57 -8.40 7.80
C ASN A 338 -15.94 -9.39 6.82
N THR A 339 -14.82 -9.05 6.19
CA THR A 339 -14.14 -9.90 5.20
C THR A 339 -13.77 -11.28 5.74
N GLY A 340 -13.42 -11.38 7.03
CA GLY A 340 -13.16 -12.66 7.67
C GLY A 340 -14.35 -13.63 7.61
N LYS A 341 -15.57 -13.12 7.79
CA LYS A 341 -16.81 -13.94 7.69
C LYS A 341 -17.08 -14.38 6.24
N ILE A 342 -16.79 -13.49 5.27
CA ILE A 342 -16.95 -13.78 3.84
C ILE A 342 -15.92 -14.83 3.42
N ALA A 343 -14.66 -14.61 3.76
CA ALA A 343 -13.56 -15.53 3.43
C ALA A 343 -13.70 -16.92 4.07
N ALA A 344 -14.30 -16.99 5.27
CA ALA A 344 -14.59 -18.27 5.92
C ALA A 344 -15.64 -19.11 5.17
N LYS A 345 -16.58 -18.45 4.45
CA LYS A 345 -17.64 -19.14 3.70
C LYS A 345 -17.21 -19.54 2.29
N ILE A 346 -16.53 -18.66 1.56
CA ILE A 346 -16.23 -18.84 0.14
C ILE A 346 -14.73 -18.96 -0.16
N GLY A 347 -13.89 -18.80 0.85
CA GLY A 347 -12.43 -18.80 0.71
C GLY A 347 -11.86 -17.43 0.32
N PRO A 348 -10.57 -17.19 0.64
CA PRO A 348 -9.93 -15.88 0.43
C PRO A 348 -9.75 -15.52 -1.05
N ALA A 349 -9.59 -16.49 -1.95
CA ALA A 349 -9.44 -16.25 -3.39
C ALA A 349 -10.72 -15.68 -4.03
N TYR A 350 -11.88 -16.29 -3.76
CA TYR A 350 -13.17 -15.77 -4.24
C TYR A 350 -13.52 -14.45 -3.59
N THR A 351 -13.17 -14.26 -2.32
CA THR A 351 -13.35 -12.99 -1.62
C THR A 351 -12.54 -11.87 -2.28
N LEU A 352 -11.28 -12.14 -2.63
CA LEU A 352 -10.44 -11.21 -3.39
C LEU A 352 -11.05 -10.88 -4.76
N ALA A 353 -11.56 -11.89 -5.47
CA ALA A 353 -12.19 -11.70 -6.77
C ALA A 353 -13.41 -10.77 -6.69
N ILE A 354 -14.29 -10.98 -5.71
CA ILE A 354 -15.46 -10.12 -5.49
C ILE A 354 -15.03 -8.68 -5.20
N GLY A 355 -14.08 -8.49 -4.29
CA GLY A 355 -13.60 -7.15 -3.96
C GLY A 355 -12.97 -6.46 -5.17
N SER A 356 -12.16 -7.15 -5.95
CA SER A 356 -11.55 -6.62 -7.18
C SER A 356 -12.59 -6.29 -8.25
N MET A 357 -13.69 -7.06 -8.33
CA MET A 357 -14.81 -6.77 -9.22
C MET A 357 -15.47 -5.43 -8.86
N PHE A 358 -15.77 -5.17 -7.58
CA PHE A 358 -16.30 -3.89 -7.15
C PHE A 358 -15.35 -2.72 -7.43
N ALA A 359 -14.03 -2.92 -7.26
CA ALA A 359 -13.04 -1.92 -7.63
C ALA A 359 -13.03 -1.64 -9.15
N GLY A 360 -13.20 -2.67 -9.97
CA GLY A 360 -13.36 -2.52 -11.42
C GLY A 360 -14.63 -1.80 -11.82
N LEU A 361 -15.76 -2.12 -11.18
CA LEU A 361 -17.03 -1.44 -11.38
C LEU A 361 -16.98 0.03 -10.99
N SER A 362 -16.21 0.40 -9.96
CA SER A 362 -16.00 1.80 -9.57
C SER A 362 -15.38 2.63 -10.70
N MET A 363 -14.28 2.15 -11.26
CA MET A 363 -13.59 2.84 -12.37
C MET A 363 -14.40 2.73 -13.67
N GLY A 364 -15.05 1.58 -13.89
CA GLY A 364 -15.99 1.40 -15.01
C GLY A 364 -17.15 2.38 -14.97
N TRP A 365 -17.72 2.66 -13.79
CA TRP A 365 -18.75 3.68 -13.63
C TRP A 365 -18.28 5.05 -14.12
N LEU A 366 -17.09 5.49 -13.65
CA LEU A 366 -16.53 6.79 -14.04
C LEU A 366 -16.16 6.87 -15.53
N THR A 367 -15.97 5.74 -16.21
CA THR A 367 -15.78 5.72 -17.66
C THR A 367 -17.03 6.16 -18.41
N PHE A 368 -18.23 5.89 -17.87
CA PHE A 368 -19.51 6.18 -18.52
C PHE A 368 -20.25 7.37 -17.92
N SER A 369 -20.06 7.65 -16.63
CA SER A 369 -20.75 8.71 -15.89
C SER A 369 -19.77 9.39 -14.93
N HIS A 370 -19.48 10.67 -15.18
CA HIS A 370 -18.48 11.43 -14.44
C HIS A 370 -18.78 12.95 -14.35
N ASP A 371 -19.92 13.38 -14.87
CA ASP A 371 -20.26 14.80 -14.99
C ASP A 371 -20.76 15.43 -13.69
N HIS A 372 -21.21 14.61 -12.73
CA HIS A 372 -21.86 15.10 -11.53
C HIS A 372 -21.18 14.62 -10.24
N GLY A 373 -21.35 15.39 -9.17
CA GLY A 373 -20.79 15.01 -7.86
C GLY A 373 -21.32 13.67 -7.33
N TYR A 374 -22.54 13.27 -7.64
CA TYR A 374 -23.07 11.97 -7.24
C TYR A 374 -22.37 10.79 -7.94
N ASP A 375 -21.80 10.99 -9.13
CA ASP A 375 -21.01 9.96 -9.81
C ASP A 375 -19.75 9.63 -9.01
N MET A 376 -19.10 10.65 -8.43
CA MET A 376 -17.96 10.47 -7.54
C MET A 376 -18.37 9.73 -6.25
N ILE A 377 -19.55 9.99 -5.72
CA ILE A 377 -20.06 9.30 -4.53
C ILE A 377 -20.31 7.82 -4.85
N ILE A 378 -20.96 7.50 -5.96
CA ILE A 378 -21.20 6.11 -6.41
C ILE A 378 -19.87 5.39 -6.61
N ALA A 379 -18.92 6.01 -7.32
CA ALA A 379 -17.60 5.43 -7.53
C ALA A 379 -16.88 5.15 -6.21
N ASN A 380 -16.93 6.10 -5.25
CA ASN A 380 -16.31 5.91 -3.94
C ASN A 380 -17.02 4.85 -3.08
N ILE A 381 -18.34 4.67 -3.19
CA ILE A 381 -19.07 3.58 -2.57
C ILE A 381 -18.59 2.23 -3.09
N LEU A 382 -18.52 2.07 -4.40
CA LEU A 382 -18.04 0.85 -5.06
C LEU A 382 -16.55 0.60 -4.72
N GLN A 383 -15.73 1.64 -4.73
CA GLN A 383 -14.30 1.57 -4.42
C GLN A 383 -14.05 1.13 -2.98
N GLY A 384 -14.72 1.74 -2.01
CA GLY A 384 -14.59 1.40 -0.60
C GLY A 384 -15.02 -0.04 -0.31
N THR A 385 -16.15 -0.46 -0.89
CA THR A 385 -16.62 -1.85 -0.84
C THR A 385 -15.57 -2.79 -1.41
N GLY A 386 -15.09 -2.50 -2.62
CA GLY A 386 -14.13 -3.32 -3.34
C GLY A 386 -12.81 -3.49 -2.60
N PHE A 387 -12.16 -2.39 -2.25
CA PHE A 387 -10.87 -2.44 -1.59
C PHE A 387 -10.97 -2.95 -0.14
N GLY A 388 -12.07 -2.67 0.58
CA GLY A 388 -12.29 -3.22 1.91
C GLY A 388 -12.31 -4.75 1.92
N ILE A 389 -12.96 -5.36 0.94
CA ILE A 389 -13.00 -6.81 0.77
C ILE A 389 -11.65 -7.33 0.24
N ALA A 390 -11.10 -6.72 -0.81
CA ALA A 390 -9.94 -7.23 -1.52
C ALA A 390 -8.66 -7.21 -0.68
N TYR A 391 -8.38 -6.12 0.04
CA TYR A 391 -7.14 -5.98 0.81
C TYR A 391 -6.99 -7.00 1.93
N ALA A 392 -8.06 -7.24 2.67
CA ALA A 392 -8.06 -8.23 3.75
C ALA A 392 -7.84 -9.65 3.21
N ALA A 393 -8.51 -9.99 2.11
CA ALA A 393 -8.34 -11.27 1.45
C ALA A 393 -6.94 -11.45 0.85
N LEU A 394 -6.39 -10.40 0.24
CA LEU A 394 -5.04 -10.40 -0.34
C LEU A 394 -3.96 -10.60 0.73
N GLY A 395 -4.05 -9.89 1.86
CA GLY A 395 -3.14 -10.05 2.99
C GLY A 395 -3.14 -11.49 3.55
N THR A 396 -4.30 -12.13 3.56
CA THR A 396 -4.44 -13.54 3.95
C THR A 396 -3.80 -14.47 2.92
N LEU A 397 -4.09 -14.29 1.64
CA LEU A 397 -3.53 -15.12 0.55
C LEU A 397 -2.00 -15.01 0.48
N ALA A 398 -1.44 -13.83 0.73
CA ALA A 398 0.00 -13.61 0.71
C ALA A 398 0.76 -14.48 1.72
N VAL A 399 0.13 -14.85 2.85
CA VAL A 399 0.78 -15.60 3.92
C VAL A 399 0.22 -17.01 4.14
N GLN A 400 -0.87 -17.39 3.48
CA GLN A 400 -1.61 -18.63 3.75
C GLN A 400 -0.78 -19.90 3.54
N HIS A 401 0.03 -19.93 2.47
CA HIS A 401 0.81 -21.11 2.07
C HIS A 401 2.32 -20.94 2.35
N VAL A 402 2.68 -20.02 3.22
CA VAL A 402 4.07 -19.70 3.53
C VAL A 402 4.37 -20.12 4.97
N PRO A 403 5.57 -20.67 5.28
CA PRO A 403 5.96 -20.98 6.65
C PRO A 403 5.87 -19.74 7.56
N MET A 404 5.60 -19.94 8.84
CA MET A 404 5.53 -18.86 9.82
C MET A 404 6.81 -18.02 9.87
N SER A 405 7.96 -18.68 9.67
CA SER A 405 9.30 -18.05 9.63
C SER A 405 9.50 -17.06 8.47
N GLU A 406 8.65 -17.09 7.45
CA GLU A 406 8.79 -16.31 6.22
C GLU A 406 7.56 -15.42 5.96
N SER A 407 6.65 -15.31 6.94
CA SER A 407 5.40 -14.57 6.78
C SER A 407 5.60 -13.08 6.58
N GLY A 408 6.60 -12.49 7.22
CA GLY A 408 6.95 -11.09 7.06
C GLY A 408 7.46 -10.79 5.67
N ILE A 409 8.42 -11.60 5.19
CA ILE A 409 8.99 -11.40 3.85
C ILE A 409 7.94 -11.64 2.74
N ALA A 410 7.09 -12.67 2.87
CA ALA A 410 6.02 -12.92 1.89
C ALA A 410 5.03 -11.76 1.81
N SER A 411 4.62 -11.22 2.95
CA SER A 411 3.77 -10.03 3.03
C SER A 411 4.48 -8.78 2.49
N GLY A 412 5.79 -8.65 2.76
CA GLY A 412 6.63 -7.57 2.23
C GLY A 412 6.74 -7.60 0.71
N ILE A 413 6.98 -8.78 0.11
CA ILE A 413 7.00 -8.97 -1.34
C ILE A 413 5.65 -8.62 -1.95
N ASN A 414 4.56 -9.10 -1.38
CA ASN A 414 3.21 -8.79 -1.85
C ASN A 414 2.93 -7.28 -1.80
N SER A 415 3.35 -6.59 -0.75
CA SER A 415 3.26 -5.14 -0.61
C SER A 415 4.13 -4.40 -1.63
N LEU A 416 5.36 -4.88 -1.88
CA LEU A 416 6.26 -4.34 -2.90
C LEU A 416 5.63 -4.41 -4.30
N VAL A 417 5.15 -5.59 -4.69
CA VAL A 417 4.54 -5.82 -6.01
C VAL A 417 3.30 -4.95 -6.21
N ARG A 418 2.51 -4.74 -5.14
CA ARG A 418 1.37 -3.82 -5.14
C ARG A 418 1.80 -2.37 -5.37
N THR A 419 2.85 -1.92 -4.70
CA THR A 419 3.40 -0.56 -4.87
C THR A 419 3.96 -0.37 -6.28
N ALA A 420 4.65 -1.38 -6.83
CA ALA A 420 5.12 -1.36 -8.21
C ALA A 420 3.96 -1.25 -9.21
N GLY A 421 2.87 -2.00 -8.98
CA GLY A 421 1.65 -1.87 -9.77
C GLY A 421 1.08 -0.44 -9.75
N GLY A 422 1.07 0.18 -8.58
CA GLY A 422 0.66 1.58 -8.41
C GLY A 422 1.56 2.58 -9.16
N SER A 423 2.86 2.36 -9.14
CA SER A 423 3.82 3.19 -9.91
C SER A 423 3.59 3.07 -11.41
N ILE A 424 3.33 1.86 -11.90
CA ILE A 424 2.98 1.63 -13.31
C ILE A 424 1.67 2.36 -13.67
N ALA A 425 0.65 2.31 -12.80
CA ALA A 425 -0.59 3.04 -13.01
C ALA A 425 -0.36 4.55 -13.11
N GLY A 426 0.44 5.11 -12.21
CA GLY A 426 0.82 6.52 -12.24
C GLY A 426 1.48 6.93 -13.54
N ALA A 427 2.44 6.14 -14.02
CA ALA A 427 3.13 6.40 -15.27
C ALA A 427 2.21 6.28 -16.51
N ILE A 428 1.36 5.25 -16.58
CA ILE A 428 0.41 5.07 -17.69
C ILE A 428 -0.62 6.20 -17.70
N THR A 429 -1.23 6.50 -16.57
CA THR A 429 -2.24 7.57 -16.49
C THR A 429 -1.62 8.93 -16.79
N ALA A 430 -0.43 9.23 -16.26
CA ALA A 430 0.29 10.46 -16.60
C ALA A 430 0.61 10.57 -18.10
N SER A 431 1.04 9.47 -18.74
CA SER A 431 1.28 9.43 -20.18
C SER A 431 0.02 9.69 -21.00
N ILE A 432 -1.12 9.08 -20.61
CA ILE A 432 -2.41 9.29 -21.29
C ILE A 432 -2.85 10.75 -21.14
N LEU A 433 -2.78 11.29 -19.92
CA LEU A 433 -3.20 12.66 -19.64
C LEU A 433 -2.33 13.69 -20.36
N SER A 434 -1.01 13.50 -20.40
CA SER A 434 -0.08 14.43 -21.07
C SER A 434 -0.12 14.35 -22.59
N ALA A 435 -0.45 13.19 -23.16
CA ALA A 435 -0.58 13.01 -24.60
C ALA A 435 -1.84 13.65 -25.20
N HIS A 436 -2.87 13.88 -24.39
CA HIS A 436 -4.17 14.37 -24.85
C HIS A 436 -4.59 15.61 -24.06
N VAL A 437 -3.95 16.73 -24.34
CA VAL A 437 -4.25 18.04 -23.72
C VAL A 437 -5.11 18.91 -24.63
N ILE A 438 -5.85 19.84 -24.03
CA ILE A 438 -6.65 20.85 -24.75
C ILE A 438 -5.68 21.78 -25.48
N ALA A 439 -5.96 22.09 -26.75
CA ALA A 439 -5.10 22.94 -27.59
C ALA A 439 -4.72 24.25 -26.87
N HIS A 440 -3.43 24.58 -26.92
CA HIS A 440 -2.82 25.75 -26.28
C HIS A 440 -2.90 25.77 -24.73
N THR A 441 -3.16 24.62 -24.10
CA THR A 441 -3.17 24.47 -22.61
C THR A 441 -2.32 23.29 -22.18
N GLN A 442 -2.09 23.19 -20.86
CA GLN A 442 -1.51 21.99 -20.22
C GLN A 442 -2.60 21.12 -19.56
N VAL A 443 -3.89 21.43 -19.78
CA VAL A 443 -5.00 20.73 -19.16
C VAL A 443 -5.39 19.53 -20.02
N PRO A 444 -5.45 18.30 -19.45
CA PRO A 444 -5.87 17.10 -20.17
C PRO A 444 -7.29 17.25 -20.71
N THR A 445 -7.64 16.53 -21.75
CA THR A 445 -9.03 16.44 -22.24
C THR A 445 -9.86 15.49 -21.36
N VAL A 446 -11.19 15.63 -21.37
CA VAL A 446 -12.07 14.68 -20.66
C VAL A 446 -11.87 13.24 -21.19
N ASN A 447 -11.65 13.06 -22.47
CA ASN A 447 -11.40 11.74 -23.07
C ASN A 447 -10.13 11.09 -22.52
N ALA A 448 -9.11 11.87 -22.13
CA ALA A 448 -7.92 11.35 -21.47
C ALA A 448 -8.23 10.80 -20.08
N TYR A 449 -9.11 11.45 -19.32
CA TYR A 449 -9.60 10.93 -18.04
C TYR A 449 -10.44 9.68 -18.24
N VAL A 450 -11.37 9.66 -19.17
CA VAL A 450 -12.20 8.49 -19.51
C VAL A 450 -11.34 7.28 -19.89
N ALA A 451 -10.35 7.48 -20.77
CA ALA A 451 -9.40 6.43 -21.14
C ALA A 451 -8.61 5.92 -19.91
N SER A 452 -8.19 6.82 -19.03
CA SER A 452 -7.47 6.47 -17.81
C SER A 452 -8.35 5.69 -16.82
N PHE A 453 -9.62 6.07 -16.64
CA PHE A 453 -10.59 5.31 -15.83
C PHE A 453 -10.80 3.90 -16.41
N ALA A 454 -10.95 3.77 -17.74
CA ALA A 454 -11.11 2.49 -18.42
C ALA A 454 -9.90 1.58 -18.21
N VAL A 455 -8.69 2.11 -18.33
CA VAL A 455 -7.44 1.36 -18.10
C VAL A 455 -7.34 0.86 -16.65
N LEU A 456 -7.72 1.68 -15.68
CA LEU A 456 -7.74 1.28 -14.27
C LEU A 456 -8.83 0.23 -13.99
N ALA A 457 -10.00 0.32 -14.63
CA ALA A 457 -11.05 -0.69 -14.56
C ALA A 457 -10.55 -2.05 -15.07
N VAL A 458 -9.89 -2.07 -16.23
CA VAL A 458 -9.28 -3.29 -16.79
C VAL A 458 -8.28 -3.91 -15.81
N GLY A 459 -7.43 -3.09 -15.16
CA GLY A 459 -6.49 -3.56 -14.14
C GLY A 459 -7.19 -4.24 -12.95
N ALA A 460 -8.28 -3.65 -12.45
CA ALA A 460 -9.05 -4.24 -11.35
C ALA A 460 -9.79 -5.53 -11.76
N PHE A 461 -10.37 -5.57 -12.97
CA PHE A 461 -10.99 -6.79 -13.49
C PHE A 461 -9.96 -7.90 -13.75
N ALA A 462 -8.74 -7.55 -14.17
CA ALA A 462 -7.64 -8.51 -14.28
C ALA A 462 -7.29 -9.12 -12.91
N ALA A 463 -7.28 -8.31 -11.84
CA ALA A 463 -7.11 -8.83 -10.48
C ALA A 463 -8.22 -9.83 -10.10
N ALA A 464 -9.48 -9.51 -10.44
CA ALA A 464 -10.61 -10.39 -10.20
C ALA A 464 -10.46 -11.71 -10.97
N ALA A 465 -10.09 -11.65 -12.24
CA ALA A 465 -9.91 -12.84 -13.09
C ALA A 465 -8.78 -13.75 -12.57
N VAL A 466 -7.64 -13.18 -12.16
CA VAL A 466 -6.52 -13.94 -11.58
C VAL A 466 -6.93 -14.60 -10.27
N ALA A 467 -7.65 -13.88 -9.41
CA ALA A 467 -8.13 -14.42 -8.13
C ALA A 467 -9.16 -15.53 -8.33
N LEU A 468 -10.08 -15.40 -9.27
CA LEU A 468 -11.04 -16.45 -9.66
C LEU A 468 -10.31 -17.68 -10.20
N GLY A 469 -9.37 -17.51 -11.13
CA GLY A 469 -8.58 -18.61 -11.67
C GLY A 469 -7.79 -19.37 -10.61
N HIS A 470 -7.26 -18.65 -9.59
CA HIS A 470 -6.62 -19.27 -8.43
C HIS A 470 -7.62 -20.09 -7.60
N GLY A 471 -8.80 -19.52 -7.31
CA GLY A 471 -9.86 -20.20 -6.54
C GLY A 471 -10.33 -21.50 -7.21
N LEU A 472 -10.57 -21.45 -8.51
CA LEU A 472 -11.00 -22.64 -9.28
C LEU A 472 -9.96 -23.77 -9.31
N ARG A 473 -8.67 -23.44 -9.32
CA ARG A 473 -7.58 -24.44 -9.34
C ARG A 473 -7.33 -25.09 -7.98
N HIS A 474 -7.61 -24.41 -6.88
CA HIS A 474 -7.21 -24.86 -5.54
C HIS A 474 -8.39 -25.29 -4.64
N ASN A 475 -9.63 -24.86 -4.92
CA ASN A 475 -10.83 -25.34 -4.21
C ASN A 475 -11.48 -26.58 -4.85
N GLY A 476 -10.94 -27.08 -5.94
CA GLY A 476 -11.35 -28.34 -6.59
C GLY A 476 -10.58 -29.57 -6.10
N LYS A 477 -9.76 -29.42 -5.08
CA LYS A 477 -9.05 -30.48 -4.36
C LYS A 477 -9.36 -30.34 -2.86
#